data_0ee6954f9e1cdbcbe1e1de7592aa1634
#
_entry.id   0ee6954f9e1cdbcbe1e1de7592aa1634
#
_cell.length_a   1.000
_cell.length_b   1.000
_cell.length_c   1.000
_cell.angle_alpha   90.00
_cell.angle_beta   90.00
_cell.angle_gamma   90.00
#
_symmetry.space_group_name_H-M   'P 1'
#
loop_
_entity.id
_entity.type
_entity.pdbx_description
1 polymer ?
#
loop_
_entity_poly.entity_id
_entity_poly.type
_entity_poly.pdbx_seq_one_letter_code
_entity_poly.pdbx_strand_id
1 'polypeptide(L)' 'MKFSVEDLAKLVEGTVYGDGSISIEEARSLDQGAAHAISFAIGDYREFAKDSKAGALLVDAKIEGCTIPQMVVSNA' A
#
# COMPACT_ATOMS: atom_id res chain seq x y z
N MET A 1 -16.99 0.68 -3.13
CA MET A 1 -16.52 2.07 -3.27
C MET A 1 -15.07 2.06 -3.68
N LYS A 2 -14.73 2.86 -4.70
CA LYS A 2 -13.36 2.86 -5.24
C LYS A 2 -12.64 4.15 -4.88
N PHE A 3 -11.39 4.02 -4.46
CA PHE A 3 -10.51 5.15 -4.23
C PHE A 3 -9.20 4.91 -4.97
N SER A 4 -8.61 5.95 -5.52
CA SER A 4 -7.24 5.83 -6.02
C SER A 4 -6.27 5.81 -4.83
N VAL A 5 -5.06 5.31 -5.06
CA VAL A 5 -4.01 5.34 -4.05
C VAL A 5 -3.75 6.78 -3.60
N GLU A 6 -3.75 7.73 -4.54
CA GLU A 6 -3.57 9.15 -4.22
C GLU A 6 -4.67 9.67 -3.29
N ASP A 7 -5.93 9.30 -3.54
CA ASP A 7 -7.04 9.74 -2.70
C ASP A 7 -6.91 9.21 -1.29
N LEU A 8 -6.52 7.94 -1.15
CA LEU A 8 -6.30 7.33 0.16
C LEU A 8 -5.13 8.00 0.88
N ALA A 9 -4.06 8.31 0.15
CA ALA A 9 -2.90 8.98 0.74
C ALA A 9 -3.28 10.35 1.31
N LYS A 10 -4.14 11.08 0.63
CA LYS A 10 -4.62 12.38 1.13
C LYS A 10 -5.41 12.25 2.43
N LEU A 11 -6.21 11.18 2.54
CA LEU A 11 -7.00 10.93 3.75
C LEU A 11 -6.13 10.62 4.95
N VAL A 12 -5.01 9.96 4.76
CA VAL A 12 -4.11 9.55 5.85
C VAL A 12 -2.85 10.41 5.96
N GLU A 13 -2.77 11.46 5.15
CA GLU A 13 -1.60 12.36 5.09
C GLU A 13 -0.32 11.60 4.76
N GLY A 14 -0.43 10.62 3.85
CA GLY A 14 0.68 9.79 3.44
C GLY A 14 1.39 10.31 2.19
N THR A 15 2.55 9.74 1.93
CA THR A 15 3.35 10.04 0.73
C THR A 15 3.31 8.82 -0.19
N VAL A 16 2.97 9.02 -1.46
CA VAL A 16 2.87 7.93 -2.43
C VAL A 16 4.19 7.75 -3.17
N TYR A 17 4.67 6.52 -3.22
CA TYR A 17 5.79 6.10 -4.06
C TYR A 17 5.26 5.08 -5.06
N GLY A 18 5.33 5.39 -6.33
CA GLY A 18 4.82 4.54 -7.40
C GLY A 18 3.56 5.10 -8.02
N ASP A 19 2.75 4.24 -8.64
CA ASP A 19 1.57 4.67 -9.38
C ASP A 19 0.39 4.96 -8.44
N GLY A 20 0.13 6.24 -8.22
CA GLY A 20 -1.00 6.68 -7.38
C GLY A 20 -2.37 6.59 -8.03
N SER A 21 -2.43 6.24 -9.32
CA SER A 21 -3.71 6.16 -10.04
C SER A 21 -4.42 4.81 -9.89
N ILE A 22 -3.78 3.84 -9.27
CA ILE A 22 -4.37 2.51 -9.07
C ILE A 22 -5.62 2.62 -8.21
N SER A 23 -6.69 1.98 -8.67
CA SER A 23 -7.97 1.96 -7.95
C SER A 23 -7.98 0.88 -6.88
N ILE A 24 -8.37 1.26 -5.67
CA ILE A 24 -8.45 0.36 -4.53
C ILE A 24 -9.92 0.20 -4.12
N GLU A 25 -10.38 -1.04 -4.01
CA GLU A 25 -11.76 -1.34 -3.65
C GLU A 25 -11.88 -1.96 -2.26
N GLU A 26 -10.82 -2.54 -1.73
CA GLU A 26 -10.85 -3.22 -0.44
C GLU A 26 -9.46 -3.28 0.19
N ALA A 27 -9.42 -3.66 1.46
CA ALA A 27 -8.19 -3.94 2.18
C ALA A 27 -8.10 -5.45 2.43
N ARG A 28 -6.90 -6.03 2.27
CA ARG A 28 -6.65 -7.45 2.51
C ARG A 28 -5.31 -7.64 3.19
N SER A 29 -5.13 -8.80 3.81
CA SER A 29 -3.82 -9.15 4.37
C SER A 29 -2.80 -9.37 3.26
N LEU A 30 -1.52 -9.30 3.59
CA LEU A 30 -0.44 -9.43 2.60
C LEU A 30 -0.49 -10.73 1.82
N ASP A 31 -0.84 -11.82 2.48
CA ASP A 31 -0.91 -13.15 1.86
C ASP A 31 -2.15 -13.34 0.97
N GLN A 32 -3.12 -12.43 1.08
CA GLN A 32 -4.34 -12.46 0.28
C GLN A 32 -4.49 -11.26 -0.63
N GLY A 33 -3.38 -10.65 -0.99
CA GLY A 33 -3.37 -9.46 -1.82
C GLY A 33 -3.98 -9.69 -3.21
N ALA A 34 -4.55 -8.64 -3.77
CA ALA A 34 -5.09 -8.62 -5.11
C ALA A 34 -4.86 -7.24 -5.72
N ALA A 35 -4.91 -7.16 -7.05
CA ALA A 35 -4.60 -5.90 -7.75
C ALA A 35 -5.50 -4.72 -7.36
N HIS A 36 -6.69 -4.99 -6.84
CA HIS A 36 -7.65 -3.96 -6.41
C HIS A 36 -7.67 -3.75 -4.89
N ALA A 37 -6.73 -4.35 -4.18
CA ALA A 37 -6.69 -4.29 -2.72
C ALA A 37 -5.45 -3.58 -2.21
N ILE A 38 -5.59 -2.91 -1.07
CA ILE A 38 -4.47 -2.36 -0.33
C ILE A 38 -4.15 -3.27 0.85
N SER A 39 -2.88 -3.47 1.12
CA SER A 39 -2.42 -4.28 2.25
C SER A 39 -1.51 -3.45 3.14
N PHE A 40 -1.45 -3.80 4.43
CA PHE A 40 -0.59 -3.11 5.39
C PHE A 40 0.72 -3.87 5.54
N ALA A 41 1.83 -3.16 5.47
CA ALA A 41 3.17 -3.73 5.62
C ALA A 41 3.96 -2.88 6.61
N ILE A 42 3.61 -3.00 7.88
CA ILE A 42 4.16 -2.19 8.97
C ILE A 42 5.03 -3.08 9.86
N GLY A 43 6.15 -2.54 10.34
CA GLY A 43 7.06 -3.27 11.21
C GLY A 43 7.63 -4.51 10.54
N ASP A 44 7.53 -5.65 11.20
CA ASP A 44 8.09 -6.90 10.70
C ASP A 44 7.42 -7.41 9.42
N TYR A 45 6.22 -6.95 9.13
CA TYR A 45 5.51 -7.36 7.92
C TYR A 45 6.10 -6.77 6.65
N ARG A 46 6.96 -5.78 6.75
CA ARG A 46 7.59 -5.16 5.58
C ARG A 46 8.42 -6.16 4.75
N GLU A 47 9.00 -7.14 5.38
CA GLU A 47 9.81 -8.14 4.67
C GLU A 47 8.97 -9.06 3.77
N PHE A 48 7.66 -9.15 4.03
CA PHE A 48 6.74 -9.95 3.22
C PHE A 48 6.09 -9.15 2.09
N ALA A 49 6.28 -7.84 2.09
CA ALA A 49 5.59 -6.95 1.14
C ALA A 49 5.98 -7.20 -0.30
N LYS A 50 7.23 -7.54 -0.56
CA LYS A 50 7.72 -7.76 -1.91
C LYS A 50 7.05 -8.93 -2.62
N ASP A 51 6.58 -9.91 -1.85
CA ASP A 51 5.93 -11.10 -2.38
C ASP A 51 4.42 -10.95 -2.42
N SER A 52 3.88 -9.84 -1.97
CA SER A 52 2.45 -9.60 -1.99
C SER A 52 1.95 -9.33 -3.40
N LYS A 53 0.70 -9.71 -3.65
CA LYS A 53 0.02 -9.41 -4.90
C LYS A 53 -0.93 -8.21 -4.77
N ALA A 54 -0.79 -7.45 -3.70
CA ALA A 54 -1.63 -6.28 -3.47
C ALA A 54 -1.41 -5.22 -4.54
N GLY A 55 -2.43 -4.43 -4.82
CA GLY A 55 -2.33 -3.32 -5.75
C GLY A 55 -1.61 -2.12 -5.15
N ALA A 56 -1.60 -2.01 -3.82
CA ALA A 56 -0.89 -0.96 -3.10
C ALA A 56 -0.57 -1.42 -1.70
N LEU A 57 0.38 -0.74 -1.06
CA LEU A 57 0.79 -1.05 0.31
C LEU A 57 0.71 0.21 1.17
N LEU A 58 0.23 0.06 2.39
CA LEU A 58 0.33 1.09 3.42
C LEU A 58 1.50 0.70 4.32
N VAL A 59 2.50 1.55 4.41
CA VAL A 59 3.74 1.26 5.13
C VAL A 59 4.12 2.39 6.07
N ASP A 60 4.90 2.06 7.11
CA ASP A 60 5.44 3.05 8.05
C ASP A 60 6.78 3.62 7.59
N ALA A 61 7.40 2.98 6.62
CA ALA A 61 8.64 3.46 5.99
C ALA A 61 8.74 2.85 4.59
N LYS A 62 9.35 3.59 3.66
CA LYS A 62 9.50 3.12 2.29
C LYS A 62 10.29 1.82 2.24
N ILE A 63 9.77 0.86 1.46
CA ILE A 63 10.43 -0.43 1.25
C ILE A 63 11.24 -0.36 -0.04
N GLU A 64 12.56 -0.52 0.09
CA GLU A 64 13.45 -0.51 -1.06
C GLU A 64 13.28 -1.77 -1.90
N GLY A 65 13.35 -1.60 -3.22
CA GLY A 65 13.24 -2.73 -4.15
C GLY A 65 11.83 -3.27 -4.33
N CYS A 66 10.82 -2.64 -3.75
CA CYS A 66 9.43 -3.04 -3.91
C CYS A 66 8.84 -2.35 -5.15
N THR A 67 8.21 -3.12 -6.02
CA THR A 67 7.59 -2.59 -7.25
C THR A 67 6.14 -2.19 -7.06
N ILE A 68 5.52 -2.60 -5.94
CA ILE A 68 4.14 -2.26 -5.63
C ILE A 68 4.07 -0.81 -5.16
N PRO A 69 3.10 -0.02 -5.61
CA PRO A 69 2.93 1.34 -5.10
C PRO A 69 2.79 1.35 -3.58
N GLN A 70 3.49 2.27 -2.93
CA GLN A 70 3.52 2.36 -1.47
C GLN A 70 2.98 3.70 -1.01
N MET A 71 2.26 3.66 0.09
CA MET A 71 1.73 4.83 0.78
C MET A 71 2.40 4.89 2.14
N VAL A 72 3.35 5.80 2.30
CA VAL A 72 4.10 5.91 3.56
C VAL A 72 3.36 6.86 4.50
N VAL A 73 3.06 6.39 5.70
CA VAL A 73 2.39 7.18 6.73
C VAL A 73 3.28 7.24 7.97
N SER A 74 3.40 8.42 8.56
CA SER A 74 4.29 8.63 9.70
C SER A 74 3.65 8.28 11.03
N ASN A 75 2.33 8.15 11.06
CA ASN A 75 1.56 7.87 12.28
C ASN A 75 0.86 6.51 12.23
N ALA A 76 1.44 5.59 11.52
CA ALA A 76 0.86 4.26 11.43
C ALA A 76 1.00 3.49 12.74
#